data_ba21153625a3e70b3fa87eb8bf617b5c
#
_entry.id   ba21153625a3e70b3fa87eb8bf617b5c
#
_cell.length_a   1.000
_cell.length_b   1.000
_cell.length_c   1.000
_cell.angle_alpha   90.00
_cell.angle_beta   90.00
_cell.angle_gamma   90.00
#
_symmetry.space_group_name_H-M   'P 1'
#
loop_
_entity.id
_entity.type
_entity.pdbx_description
1 polymer ?
#
loop_
_entity_poly.entity_id
_entity_poly.type
_entity_poly.pdbx_seq_one_letter_code
_entity_poly.pdbx_strand_id
1 'polypeptide(L)'
;MVRGKKVETESGVSLPSVGIDANKRRVTYFYKPSIDAYHHSDEYPMNPFRVDITHNLIVHYGLHRRMQINRPFLADKVDIGRFHSDDYVEFLSTISPQILAENSDSNYCQLKRFNIDRDWHIFNGLFDFCRAYVGGSIGAAVCLNCSNADITINWAGGWHHAKKTKASGFCYVNDIVLGILELLKVHR
;
A
#
# COMPACT_ATOMS: atom_id res chain seq x y z
N MET A 1 47.36 5.15 -31.85
CA MET A 1 46.08 4.43 -31.88
C MET A 1 45.83 3.84 -30.50
N VAL A 2 45.03 4.50 -29.69
CA VAL A 2 44.69 4.02 -28.36
C VAL A 2 43.23 3.53 -28.43
N ARG A 3 43.05 2.22 -28.31
CA ARG A 3 41.71 1.59 -28.26
C ARG A 3 41.07 1.90 -26.93
N GLY A 4 39.99 2.67 -26.93
CA GLY A 4 39.15 2.90 -25.77
C GLY A 4 38.46 1.58 -25.32
N LYS A 5 38.71 1.17 -24.07
CA LYS A 5 37.94 0.10 -23.43
C LYS A 5 36.54 0.62 -23.19
N LYS A 6 35.53 -0.02 -23.78
CA LYS A 6 34.14 0.10 -23.35
C LYS A 6 34.04 -0.41 -21.91
N VAL A 7 33.60 0.44 -20.99
CA VAL A 7 33.18 0.05 -19.69
C VAL A 7 31.80 -0.56 -19.88
N GLU A 8 31.69 -1.88 -19.79
CA GLU A 8 30.41 -2.57 -19.63
C GLU A 8 29.94 -2.32 -18.20
N THR A 9 29.01 -1.42 -18.04
CA THR A 9 28.22 -1.33 -16.81
C THR A 9 27.28 -2.51 -16.77
N GLU A 10 27.49 -3.45 -15.84
CA GLU A 10 26.50 -4.47 -15.51
C GLU A 10 25.20 -3.76 -15.15
N SER A 11 24.24 -3.82 -16.07
CA SER A 11 22.89 -3.34 -15.84
C SER A 11 22.19 -4.29 -14.91
N GLY A 12 22.00 -3.90 -13.67
CA GLY A 12 20.81 -4.33 -12.94
C GLY A 12 19.63 -4.11 -13.89
N VAL A 13 18.66 -5.01 -13.89
CA VAL A 13 17.54 -5.08 -14.84
C VAL A 13 16.94 -3.68 -15.08
N SER A 14 17.57 -2.88 -15.92
CA SER A 14 17.00 -1.65 -16.42
C SER A 14 15.93 -2.08 -17.42
N LEU A 15 14.71 -1.73 -17.13
CA LEU A 15 13.64 -1.78 -18.14
C LEU A 15 14.17 -1.15 -19.42
N PRO A 16 14.01 -1.79 -20.59
CA PRO A 16 14.59 -1.32 -21.84
C PRO A 16 14.31 0.18 -22.00
N SER A 17 15.37 0.97 -22.15
CA SER A 17 15.20 2.38 -22.49
C SER A 17 14.62 2.41 -23.88
N VAL A 18 13.38 2.83 -23.96
CA VAL A 18 12.69 3.04 -25.24
C VAL A 18 13.35 4.23 -25.89
N GLY A 19 13.85 4.08 -27.14
CA GLY A 19 14.45 5.16 -27.91
C GLY A 19 13.50 6.38 -27.98
N ILE A 20 14.04 7.52 -28.42
CA ILE A 20 13.38 8.85 -28.40
C ILE A 20 12.00 8.85 -29.09
N ASP A 21 11.71 7.89 -29.96
CA ASP A 21 10.44 7.74 -30.71
C ASP A 21 9.56 6.60 -30.26
N ALA A 22 9.98 5.83 -29.25
CA ALA A 22 9.11 4.77 -28.72
C ALA A 22 8.14 5.34 -27.69
N ASN A 23 6.90 4.93 -27.76
CA ASN A 23 5.79 5.38 -26.93
C ASN A 23 6.20 5.48 -25.45
N LYS A 24 6.26 6.72 -24.96
CA LYS A 24 6.56 7.01 -23.56
C LYS A 24 5.58 6.25 -22.68
N ARG A 25 6.10 5.48 -21.72
CA ARG A 25 5.28 4.72 -20.78
C ARG A 25 4.37 5.66 -19.98
N ARG A 26 3.13 5.27 -19.86
CA ARG A 26 2.13 5.94 -19.04
C ARG A 26 2.33 5.49 -17.61
N VAL A 27 2.83 6.39 -16.79
CA VAL A 27 3.08 6.14 -15.37
C VAL A 27 1.98 6.80 -14.55
N THR A 28 1.37 6.03 -13.66
CA THR A 28 0.35 6.50 -12.74
C THR A 28 0.79 6.20 -11.31
N TYR A 29 0.55 7.13 -10.38
CA TYR A 29 0.70 6.82 -8.98
C TYR A 29 -0.52 7.24 -8.16
N PHE A 30 -0.76 6.50 -7.09
CA PHE A 30 -1.88 6.71 -6.18
C PHE A 30 -1.41 7.48 -4.95
N TYR A 31 -2.09 8.58 -4.66
CA TYR A 31 -1.80 9.42 -3.50
C TYR A 31 -3.08 9.96 -2.89
N LYS A 32 -3.21 9.82 -1.58
CA LYS A 32 -4.28 10.42 -0.78
C LYS A 32 -3.65 11.48 0.12
N PRO A 33 -3.97 12.78 -0.09
CA PRO A 33 -3.64 13.81 0.87
C PRO A 33 -4.18 13.42 2.26
N SER A 34 -3.47 13.76 3.31
CA SER A 34 -3.83 13.45 4.69
C SER A 34 -3.84 11.95 5.07
N ILE A 35 -3.14 11.09 4.32
CA ILE A 35 -2.89 9.72 4.81
C ILE A 35 -1.98 9.72 6.05
N ASP A 36 -1.17 10.75 6.19
CA ASP A 36 -0.33 11.09 7.34
C ASP A 36 -1.12 11.58 8.56
N ALA A 37 -2.35 12.08 8.35
CA ALA A 37 -3.23 12.51 9.44
C ALA A 37 -3.71 11.35 10.34
N TYR A 38 -3.49 10.10 9.91
CA TYR A 38 -3.67 8.95 10.79
C TYR A 38 -2.48 8.88 11.75
N HIS A 39 -2.63 9.49 12.92
CA HIS A 39 -1.61 9.53 13.96
C HIS A 39 -1.30 8.12 14.49
N HIS A 40 -0.12 7.66 14.10
CA HIS A 40 0.55 6.57 14.77
C HIS A 40 1.36 7.16 15.94
N SER A 41 1.65 6.38 16.97
CA SER A 41 2.61 6.83 17.98
C SER A 41 3.99 7.02 17.32
N ASP A 42 4.81 7.89 17.89
CA ASP A 42 6.18 8.13 17.40
C ASP A 42 7.06 6.87 17.41
N GLU A 43 6.67 5.87 18.18
CA GLU A 43 7.36 4.58 18.30
C GLU A 43 7.00 3.60 17.17
N TYR A 44 5.96 3.88 16.37
CA TYR A 44 5.54 2.97 15.30
C TYR A 44 6.47 3.07 14.10
N PRO A 45 7.20 1.98 13.75
CA PRO A 45 8.28 2.04 12.75
C PRO A 45 7.78 2.34 11.32
N MET A 46 6.49 2.10 11.05
CA MET A 46 5.88 2.30 9.73
C MET A 46 5.13 3.63 9.66
N ASN A 47 5.80 4.72 10.02
CA ASN A 47 5.21 6.06 10.05
C ASN A 47 4.67 6.48 8.66
N PRO A 48 3.37 6.82 8.54
CA PRO A 48 2.75 7.27 7.29
C PRO A 48 3.36 8.54 6.70
N PHE A 49 4.01 9.37 7.50
CA PHE A 49 4.71 10.56 7.06
C PHE A 49 5.73 10.30 5.94
N ARG A 50 6.26 9.07 5.82
CA ARG A 50 7.10 8.64 4.69
C ARG A 50 6.41 8.83 3.34
N VAL A 51 5.09 8.69 3.28
CA VAL A 51 4.31 8.84 2.03
C VAL A 51 4.28 10.29 1.59
N ASP A 52 4.08 11.20 2.54
CA ASP A 52 4.09 12.64 2.29
C ASP A 52 5.47 13.16 1.89
N ILE A 53 6.52 12.71 2.58
CA ILE A 53 7.89 13.03 2.17
C ILE A 53 8.12 12.59 0.72
N THR A 54 7.72 11.36 0.39
CA THR A 54 7.88 10.82 -0.97
C THR A 54 7.10 11.66 -1.99
N HIS A 55 5.84 12.01 -1.67
CA HIS A 55 5.03 12.87 -2.54
C HIS A 55 5.67 14.25 -2.75
N ASN A 56 6.11 14.89 -1.67
CA ASN A 56 6.77 16.18 -1.73
C ASN A 56 8.07 16.15 -2.55
N LEU A 57 8.87 15.09 -2.44
CA LEU A 57 10.05 14.90 -3.27
C LEU A 57 9.67 14.76 -4.76
N ILE A 58 8.66 13.95 -5.09
CA ILE A 58 8.14 13.78 -6.45
C ILE A 58 7.71 15.14 -7.04
N VAL A 59 7.01 15.95 -6.24
CA VAL A 59 6.56 17.29 -6.65
C VAL A 59 7.75 18.22 -6.82
N HIS A 60 8.67 18.26 -5.85
CA HIS A 60 9.83 19.16 -5.85
C HIS A 60 10.77 18.89 -7.03
N TYR A 61 11.01 17.61 -7.37
CA TYR A 61 11.77 17.23 -8.56
C TYR A 61 10.99 17.37 -9.86
N GLY A 62 9.73 17.78 -9.83
CA GLY A 62 8.89 17.96 -11.01
C GLY A 62 8.48 16.65 -11.71
N LEU A 63 8.69 15.48 -11.06
CA LEU A 63 8.37 14.17 -11.63
C LEU A 63 6.86 13.99 -11.84
N HIS A 64 6.03 14.60 -10.97
CA HIS A 64 4.58 14.59 -11.07
C HIS A 64 4.05 15.10 -12.43
N ARG A 65 4.80 15.97 -13.11
CA ARG A 65 4.43 16.49 -14.45
C ARG A 65 4.49 15.43 -15.55
N ARG A 66 5.14 14.29 -15.28
CA ARG A 66 5.33 13.17 -16.20
C ARG A 66 4.52 11.95 -15.81
N MET A 67 3.72 12.05 -14.75
CA MET A 67 2.91 10.96 -14.21
C MET A 67 1.47 11.44 -14.02
N GLN A 68 0.53 10.51 -14.08
CA GLN A 68 -0.84 10.77 -13.67
C GLN A 68 -0.96 10.49 -12.17
N ILE A 69 -1.55 11.43 -11.42
CA ILE A 69 -1.82 11.25 -10.00
C ILE A 69 -3.28 10.89 -9.82
N ASN A 70 -3.55 9.75 -9.22
CA ASN A 70 -4.90 9.29 -8.91
C ASN A 70 -5.13 9.24 -7.40
N ARG A 71 -6.35 9.53 -6.99
CA ARG A 71 -6.78 9.29 -5.61
C ARG A 71 -7.21 7.84 -5.46
N PRO A 72 -6.75 7.11 -4.42
CA PRO A 72 -7.28 5.80 -4.11
C PRO A 72 -8.76 5.91 -3.73
N PHE A 73 -9.56 4.94 -4.14
CA PHE A 73 -10.88 4.74 -3.53
C PHE A 73 -10.70 4.10 -2.14
N LEU A 74 -11.73 4.15 -1.31
CA LEU A 74 -11.70 3.46 -0.02
C LEU A 74 -12.24 2.04 -0.22
N ALA A 75 -11.36 1.05 -0.17
CA ALA A 75 -11.77 -0.35 -0.25
C ALA A 75 -12.81 -0.67 0.84
N ASP A 76 -13.82 -1.43 0.51
CA ASP A 76 -14.83 -1.85 1.48
C ASP A 76 -14.47 -3.21 2.13
N LYS A 77 -15.34 -3.68 3.03
CA LYS A 77 -15.15 -4.98 3.69
C LYS A 77 -15.15 -6.15 2.68
N VAL A 78 -15.90 -6.03 1.60
CA VAL A 78 -15.99 -7.06 0.56
C VAL A 78 -14.67 -7.14 -0.21
N ASP A 79 -14.09 -5.99 -0.56
CA ASP A 79 -12.78 -5.94 -1.22
C ASP A 79 -11.70 -6.60 -0.37
N ILE A 80 -11.66 -6.27 0.93
CA ILE A 80 -10.66 -6.80 1.88
C ILE A 80 -10.91 -8.28 2.15
N GLY A 81 -12.17 -8.68 2.25
CA GLY A 81 -12.62 -10.07 2.45
C GLY A 81 -12.27 -11.03 1.30
N ARG A 82 -11.86 -10.51 0.14
CA ARG A 82 -11.35 -11.39 -0.96
C ARG A 82 -10.11 -12.19 -0.55
N PHE A 83 -9.37 -11.73 0.45
CA PHE A 83 -8.22 -12.45 1.00
C PHE A 83 -8.37 -12.72 2.49
N HIS A 84 -8.77 -11.71 3.26
CA HIS A 84 -8.87 -11.84 4.72
C HIS A 84 -10.18 -12.50 5.13
N SER A 85 -10.17 -13.18 6.29
CA SER A 85 -11.37 -13.81 6.83
C SER A 85 -12.35 -12.76 7.38
N ASP A 86 -13.65 -13.07 7.28
CA ASP A 86 -14.72 -12.13 7.65
C ASP A 86 -14.63 -11.69 9.10
N ASP A 87 -14.30 -12.61 10.02
CA ASP A 87 -14.14 -12.32 11.44
C ASP A 87 -12.97 -11.36 11.73
N TYR A 88 -11.88 -11.47 10.96
CA TYR A 88 -10.76 -10.56 11.08
C TYR A 88 -11.07 -9.17 10.49
N VAL A 89 -11.75 -9.11 9.34
CA VAL A 89 -12.19 -7.86 8.72
C VAL A 89 -13.17 -7.13 9.64
N GLU A 90 -14.11 -7.86 10.24
CA GLU A 90 -15.07 -7.30 11.19
C GLU A 90 -14.37 -6.73 12.41
N PHE A 91 -13.45 -7.49 13.00
CA PHE A 91 -12.61 -7.03 14.11
C PHE A 91 -11.87 -5.73 13.77
N LEU A 92 -11.17 -5.67 12.63
CA LEU A 92 -10.44 -4.45 12.22
C LEU A 92 -11.35 -3.25 12.02
N SER A 93 -12.59 -3.49 11.58
CA SER A 93 -13.55 -2.41 11.33
C SER A 93 -14.15 -1.80 12.60
N THR A 94 -14.09 -2.52 13.70
CA THR A 94 -14.70 -2.12 14.98
C THR A 94 -13.68 -1.68 16.00
N ILE A 95 -12.43 -2.18 15.92
CA ILE A 95 -11.41 -1.90 16.93
C ILE A 95 -11.01 -0.42 16.95
N SER A 96 -10.93 0.15 18.15
CA SER A 96 -10.49 1.53 18.37
C SER A 96 -9.76 1.66 19.71
N PRO A 97 -9.00 2.74 19.95
CA PRO A 97 -8.36 2.99 21.23
C PRO A 97 -9.37 3.03 22.40
N GLN A 98 -10.59 3.49 22.16
CA GLN A 98 -11.65 3.56 23.17
C GLN A 98 -12.09 2.16 23.60
N ILE A 99 -12.29 1.25 22.64
CA ILE A 99 -12.64 -0.16 22.93
C ILE A 99 -11.52 -0.86 23.70
N LEU A 100 -10.26 -0.55 23.41
CA LEU A 100 -9.13 -1.07 24.17
C LEU A 100 -9.12 -0.59 25.63
N ALA A 101 -9.49 0.67 25.87
CA ALA A 101 -9.52 1.25 27.20
C ALA A 101 -10.60 0.61 28.10
N GLU A 102 -11.63 -0.01 27.55
CA GLU A 102 -12.71 -0.69 28.27
C GLU A 102 -12.28 -1.99 28.96
N ASN A 103 -11.02 -2.41 28.81
CA ASN A 103 -10.35 -3.52 29.52
C ASN A 103 -11.25 -4.77 29.78
N SER A 104 -12.01 -5.22 28.79
CA SER A 104 -12.75 -6.47 28.90
C SER A 104 -11.87 -7.68 28.56
N ASP A 105 -12.06 -8.78 29.30
CA ASP A 105 -11.38 -10.05 28.98
C ASP A 105 -11.64 -10.49 27.53
N SER A 106 -12.82 -10.17 27.00
CA SER A 106 -13.21 -10.44 25.63
C SER A 106 -12.32 -9.69 24.62
N ASN A 107 -12.04 -8.40 24.86
CA ASN A 107 -11.18 -7.60 24.00
C ASN A 107 -9.75 -8.14 24.00
N TYR A 108 -9.24 -8.53 25.16
CA TYR A 108 -7.90 -9.12 25.27
C TYR A 108 -7.78 -10.44 24.50
N CYS A 109 -8.76 -11.32 24.60
CA CYS A 109 -8.79 -12.57 23.85
C CYS A 109 -8.82 -12.34 22.34
N GLN A 110 -9.59 -11.36 21.85
CA GLN A 110 -9.64 -11.00 20.43
C GLN A 110 -8.32 -10.43 19.93
N LEU A 111 -7.71 -9.51 20.67
CA LEU A 111 -6.41 -8.94 20.34
C LEU A 111 -5.36 -10.04 20.18
N LYS A 112 -5.27 -10.95 21.14
CA LYS A 112 -4.35 -12.09 21.09
C LYS A 112 -4.64 -13.02 19.91
N ARG A 113 -5.92 -13.30 19.64
CA ARG A 113 -6.36 -14.14 18.51
C ARG A 113 -5.87 -13.56 17.18
N PHE A 114 -5.99 -12.25 17.01
CA PHE A 114 -5.60 -11.56 15.78
C PHE A 114 -4.14 -11.07 15.76
N ASN A 115 -3.34 -11.52 16.74
CA ASN A 115 -1.92 -11.19 16.87
C ASN A 115 -1.66 -9.67 16.99
N ILE A 116 -2.56 -8.98 17.64
CA ILE A 116 -2.44 -7.57 17.99
C ILE A 116 -2.27 -7.52 19.50
N ASP A 117 -1.03 -7.38 19.96
CA ASP A 117 -0.71 -7.24 21.38
C ASP A 117 -0.42 -5.76 21.73
N ARG A 118 0.11 -5.53 22.93
CA ARG A 118 0.32 -4.17 23.44
C ARG A 118 1.28 -3.32 22.63
N ASP A 119 2.15 -3.94 21.82
CA ASP A 119 3.13 -3.24 20.98
C ASP A 119 2.52 -2.84 19.62
N TRP A 120 1.30 -3.28 19.34
CA TRP A 120 0.55 -2.88 18.16
C TRP A 120 -0.24 -1.60 18.43
N HIS A 121 0.00 -0.59 17.60
CA HIS A 121 -0.65 0.70 17.77
C HIS A 121 -2.03 0.71 17.12
N ILE A 122 -3.05 0.54 17.95
CA ILE A 122 -4.44 0.81 17.53
C ILE A 122 -4.66 2.31 17.67
N PHE A 123 -5.03 2.95 16.57
CA PHE A 123 -5.26 4.39 16.47
C PHE A 123 -6.61 4.69 15.85
N ASN A 124 -7.11 5.89 16.08
CA ASN A 124 -8.37 6.33 15.50
C ASN A 124 -8.28 6.37 13.97
N GLY A 125 -9.23 5.72 13.28
CA GLY A 125 -9.24 5.63 11.83
C GLY A 125 -8.34 4.53 11.25
N LEU A 126 -7.88 3.57 12.06
CA LEU A 126 -7.08 2.42 11.60
C LEU A 126 -7.71 1.73 10.38
N PHE A 127 -9.01 1.45 10.44
CA PHE A 127 -9.68 0.77 9.32
C PHE A 127 -9.73 1.64 8.06
N ASP A 128 -9.99 2.94 8.19
CA ASP A 128 -9.98 3.88 7.06
C ASP A 128 -8.58 4.04 6.45
N PHE A 129 -7.55 4.01 7.27
CA PHE A 129 -6.17 3.94 6.80
C PHE A 129 -5.93 2.67 5.97
N CYS A 130 -6.36 1.49 6.47
CA CYS A 130 -6.27 0.24 5.73
C CYS A 130 -7.03 0.30 4.40
N ARG A 131 -8.27 0.81 4.41
CA ARG A 131 -9.10 0.99 3.22
C ARG A 131 -8.42 1.87 2.16
N ALA A 132 -7.73 2.92 2.59
CA ALA A 132 -7.08 3.85 1.68
C ALA A 132 -5.88 3.22 0.96
N TYR A 133 -4.96 2.56 1.67
CA TYR A 133 -3.80 1.95 1.02
C TYR A 133 -4.17 0.71 0.22
N VAL A 134 -5.14 -0.08 0.67
CA VAL A 134 -5.70 -1.22 -0.09
C VAL A 134 -6.33 -0.74 -1.39
N GLY A 135 -7.20 0.28 -1.31
CA GLY A 135 -7.82 0.87 -2.49
C GLY A 135 -6.81 1.43 -3.49
N GLY A 136 -5.67 1.93 -3.01
CA GLY A 136 -4.56 2.33 -3.87
C GLY A 136 -3.95 1.16 -4.63
N SER A 137 -3.70 0.02 -3.97
CA SER A 137 -3.11 -1.17 -4.60
C SER A 137 -4.09 -1.88 -5.55
N ILE A 138 -5.37 -1.99 -5.17
CA ILE A 138 -6.40 -2.53 -6.07
C ILE A 138 -6.59 -1.58 -7.27
N GLY A 139 -6.70 -0.27 -7.04
CA GLY A 139 -6.84 0.71 -8.12
C GLY A 139 -5.65 0.71 -9.09
N ALA A 140 -4.44 0.51 -8.58
CA ALA A 140 -3.24 0.34 -9.39
C ALA A 140 -3.36 -0.89 -10.31
N ALA A 141 -3.81 -2.03 -9.77
CA ALA A 141 -4.04 -3.24 -10.54
C ALA A 141 -5.15 -3.05 -11.60
N VAL A 142 -6.24 -2.38 -11.26
CA VAL A 142 -7.32 -2.04 -12.21
C VAL A 142 -6.80 -1.19 -13.37
N CYS A 143 -5.96 -0.18 -13.10
CA CYS A 143 -5.36 0.63 -14.16
C CYS A 143 -4.53 -0.20 -15.14
N LEU A 144 -3.78 -1.20 -14.65
CA LEU A 144 -3.04 -2.12 -15.51
C LEU A 144 -3.97 -3.03 -16.31
N ASN A 145 -4.97 -3.64 -15.66
CA ASN A 145 -5.95 -4.51 -16.30
C ASN A 145 -6.72 -3.80 -17.43
N CYS A 146 -7.05 -2.52 -17.24
CA CYS A 146 -7.72 -1.70 -18.24
C CYS A 146 -6.78 -1.07 -19.26
N SER A 147 -5.49 -1.37 -19.22
CA SER A 147 -4.47 -0.75 -20.07
C SER A 147 -4.47 0.79 -20.02
N ASN A 148 -4.89 1.38 -18.90
CA ASN A 148 -4.87 2.83 -18.69
C ASN A 148 -3.48 3.35 -18.28
N ALA A 149 -2.62 2.48 -17.77
CA ALA A 149 -1.23 2.75 -17.45
C ALA A 149 -0.35 1.56 -17.79
N ASP A 150 0.94 1.82 -18.01
CA ASP A 150 1.95 0.81 -18.23
C ASP A 150 2.74 0.51 -16.95
N ILE A 151 2.77 1.48 -16.04
CA ILE A 151 3.38 1.37 -14.72
C ILE A 151 2.45 2.06 -13.71
N THR A 152 2.17 1.37 -12.61
CA THR A 152 1.38 1.93 -11.51
C THR A 152 2.14 1.83 -10.19
N ILE A 153 2.01 2.85 -9.34
CA ILE A 153 2.74 2.96 -8.08
C ILE A 153 1.76 3.32 -6.96
N ASN A 154 1.84 2.61 -5.83
CA ASN A 154 1.15 2.97 -4.60
C ASN A 154 2.16 3.08 -3.46
N TRP A 155 2.60 4.31 -3.14
CA TRP A 155 3.58 4.54 -2.08
C TRP A 155 3.07 4.25 -0.67
N ALA A 156 1.74 4.26 -0.47
CA ALA A 156 1.11 3.95 0.81
C ALA A 156 0.95 2.45 1.05
N GLY A 157 1.13 1.62 0.02
CA GLY A 157 1.01 0.17 0.08
C GLY A 157 2.30 -0.54 0.53
N GLY A 158 2.32 -1.85 0.35
CA GLY A 158 3.48 -2.70 0.66
C GLY A 158 3.34 -3.48 1.97
N TRP A 159 2.14 -3.67 2.48
CA TRP A 159 1.84 -4.30 3.77
C TRP A 159 1.76 -5.83 3.66
N HIS A 160 2.84 -6.45 3.19
CA HIS A 160 2.90 -7.86 2.76
C HIS A 160 2.96 -8.88 3.90
N HIS A 161 3.21 -8.47 5.15
CA HIS A 161 3.31 -9.41 6.26
C HIS A 161 1.96 -9.88 6.80
N ALA A 162 0.88 -9.11 6.61
CA ALA A 162 -0.44 -9.47 7.11
C ALA A 162 -0.87 -10.85 6.58
N LYS A 163 -1.41 -11.68 7.48
CA LYS A 163 -1.89 -13.04 7.17
C LYS A 163 -3.40 -13.01 6.89
N LYS A 164 -3.92 -14.10 6.33
CA LYS A 164 -5.35 -14.21 6.04
C LYS A 164 -6.24 -13.88 7.26
N THR A 165 -5.86 -14.37 8.42
CA THR A 165 -6.71 -14.33 9.64
C THR A 165 -6.11 -13.49 10.77
N LYS A 166 -5.01 -12.78 10.55
CA LYS A 166 -4.37 -12.00 11.61
C LYS A 166 -3.34 -11.00 11.10
N ALA A 167 -3.08 -9.98 11.89
CA ALA A 167 -1.99 -9.03 11.68
C ALA A 167 -0.61 -9.70 11.84
N SER A 168 0.41 -9.16 11.19
CA SER A 168 1.79 -9.63 11.30
C SER A 168 2.76 -8.56 10.81
N GLY A 169 3.94 -8.45 11.41
CA GLY A 169 5.02 -7.58 10.95
C GLY A 169 4.59 -6.13 10.74
N PHE A 170 3.82 -5.57 11.67
CA PHE A 170 3.21 -4.24 11.62
C PHE A 170 2.19 -4.03 10.47
N CYS A 171 1.79 -5.08 9.77
CA CYS A 171 0.82 -5.03 8.67
C CYS A 171 -0.55 -5.55 9.15
N TYR A 172 -1.59 -4.73 8.97
CA TYR A 172 -2.97 -5.09 9.30
C TYR A 172 -3.66 -5.80 8.13
N VAL A 173 -3.60 -5.24 6.94
CA VAL A 173 -4.22 -5.80 5.72
C VAL A 173 -3.15 -5.97 4.64
N ASN A 174 -3.17 -7.09 3.95
CA ASN A 174 -2.22 -7.41 2.88
C ASN A 174 -2.73 -6.87 1.53
N ASP A 175 -2.39 -5.65 1.23
CA ASP A 175 -2.76 -4.98 -0.02
C ASP A 175 -2.09 -5.60 -1.25
N ILE A 176 -0.91 -6.21 -1.08
CA ILE A 176 -0.19 -6.88 -2.18
C ILE A 176 -0.97 -8.07 -2.70
N VAL A 177 -1.44 -8.94 -1.80
CA VAL A 177 -2.26 -10.09 -2.20
C VAL A 177 -3.56 -9.62 -2.87
N LEU A 178 -4.21 -8.59 -2.34
CA LEU A 178 -5.43 -8.03 -2.92
C LEU A 178 -5.20 -7.44 -4.31
N GLY A 179 -4.09 -6.73 -4.51
CA GLY A 179 -3.65 -6.25 -5.83
C GLY A 179 -3.38 -7.39 -6.81
N ILE A 180 -2.70 -8.45 -6.36
CA ILE A 180 -2.44 -9.66 -7.18
C ILE A 180 -3.77 -10.34 -7.58
N LEU A 181 -4.70 -10.52 -6.63
CA LEU A 181 -6.02 -11.08 -6.93
C LEU A 181 -6.79 -10.24 -7.96
N GLU A 182 -6.59 -8.94 -7.97
CA GLU A 182 -7.18 -8.07 -9.00
C GLU A 182 -6.51 -8.29 -10.36
N LEU A 183 -5.17 -8.35 -10.42
CA LEU A 183 -4.45 -8.63 -11.66
C LEU A 183 -4.83 -9.98 -12.27
N LEU A 184 -5.02 -11.00 -11.45
CA LEU A 184 -5.39 -12.36 -11.89
C LEU A 184 -6.80 -12.46 -12.50
N LYS A 185 -7.62 -11.40 -12.46
CA LYS A 185 -8.88 -11.38 -13.22
C LYS A 185 -8.66 -11.33 -14.73
N VAL A 186 -7.52 -10.80 -15.17
CA VAL A 186 -7.19 -10.57 -16.58
C VAL A 186 -5.93 -11.32 -17.00
N HIS A 187 -4.93 -11.37 -16.13
CA HIS A 187 -3.63 -11.97 -16.41
C HIS A 187 -3.54 -13.37 -15.75
N ARG A 188 -3.07 -14.35 -16.50
CA ARG A 188 -2.86 -15.73 -16.05
C ARG A 188 -1.38 -16.08 -16.07
#